data_579ab32a44c5cbe1f5890d6be92bfed1
#
_entry.id   579ab32a44c5cbe1f5890d6be92bfed1
#
_cell.length_a   1.000
_cell.length_b   1.000
_cell.length_c   1.000
_cell.angle_alpha   90.00
_cell.angle_beta   90.00
_cell.angle_gamma   90.00
#
_symmetry.space_group_name_H-M   'P 1'
#
loop_
_entity.id
_entity.type
_entity.pdbx_description
1 polymer ?
#
loop_
_entity_poly.entity_id
_entity_poly.type
_entity_poly.pdbx_seq_one_letter_code
_entity_poly.pdbx_strand_id
1 'polypeptide(L)'
;MSLTEWPIEVGQTLKRRRLHEMVGGAHQWGITSCMQGSAMLVFRNPKVSKKFGYDKWEGEQANGEFHYTGQGARGNQEVSSRANKSLLLSKDRGKPIHLFQSSGTDVTYLGRYKLSDNPYRWEVAPDENARDRRVVVFHLTRAQIDHVD
;
A
#
# COMPACT_ATOMS: atom_id res chain seq x y z
N MET A 1 -15.40 -21.47 -7.55
CA MET A 1 -15.16 -20.47 -8.61
C MET A 1 -14.07 -19.55 -8.15
N SER A 2 -12.98 -19.50 -8.89
CA SER A 2 -11.89 -18.59 -8.54
C SER A 2 -12.27 -17.17 -8.93
N LEU A 3 -11.99 -16.23 -8.01
CA LEU A 3 -12.18 -14.81 -8.29
C LEU A 3 -10.99 -14.35 -9.15
N THR A 4 -11.18 -14.27 -10.45
CA THR A 4 -10.14 -13.86 -11.38
C THR A 4 -10.15 -12.35 -11.63
N GLU A 5 -11.24 -11.68 -11.30
CA GLU A 5 -11.40 -10.26 -11.51
C GLU A 5 -11.48 -9.52 -10.17
N TRP A 6 -10.92 -8.32 -10.18
CA TRP A 6 -10.98 -7.45 -9.01
C TRP A 6 -12.40 -6.90 -8.85
N PRO A 7 -13.04 -7.12 -7.67
CA PRO A 7 -14.48 -6.85 -7.50
C PRO A 7 -14.82 -5.43 -7.03
N ILE A 8 -13.83 -4.59 -6.74
CA ILE A 8 -14.05 -3.29 -6.09
C ILE A 8 -13.78 -2.17 -7.09
N GLU A 9 -14.67 -1.20 -7.16
CA GLU A 9 -14.52 -0.04 -8.03
C GLU A 9 -13.78 1.11 -7.32
N VAL A 10 -13.04 1.90 -8.10
CA VAL A 10 -12.37 3.09 -7.58
C VAL A 10 -13.40 4.01 -6.95
N GLY A 11 -13.11 4.48 -5.74
CA GLY A 11 -14.02 5.33 -4.96
C GLY A 11 -14.99 4.58 -4.07
N GLN A 12 -15.10 3.26 -4.23
CA GLN A 12 -15.99 2.45 -3.39
C GLN A 12 -15.44 2.37 -1.97
N THR A 13 -16.31 2.56 -0.99
CA THR A 13 -16.00 2.41 0.44
C THR A 13 -16.73 1.21 1.00
N LEU A 14 -16.03 0.40 1.77
CA LEU A 14 -16.62 -0.78 2.42
C LEU A 14 -15.88 -1.06 3.72
N LYS A 15 -16.47 -1.91 4.57
CA LYS A 15 -15.79 -2.38 5.77
C LYS A 15 -14.58 -3.21 5.39
N ARG A 16 -13.46 -3.01 6.08
CA ARG A 16 -12.24 -3.77 5.82
C ARG A 16 -12.49 -5.27 5.95
N ARG A 17 -13.26 -5.68 6.95
CA ARG A 17 -13.65 -7.08 7.12
C ARG A 17 -14.29 -7.65 5.86
N ARG A 18 -15.20 -6.88 5.26
CA ARG A 18 -15.90 -7.32 4.04
C ARG A 18 -14.94 -7.47 2.86
N LEU A 19 -13.99 -6.55 2.74
CA LEU A 19 -12.96 -6.65 1.70
C LEU A 19 -12.20 -7.98 1.82
N HIS A 20 -11.74 -8.32 3.03
CA HIS A 20 -10.96 -9.55 3.23
C HIS A 20 -11.79 -10.82 3.04
N GLU A 21 -13.10 -10.77 3.31
CA GLU A 21 -14.01 -11.86 2.97
C GLU A 21 -14.05 -12.12 1.46
N MET A 22 -13.93 -11.06 0.67
CA MET A 22 -14.02 -11.15 -0.78
C MET A 22 -12.70 -11.55 -1.43
N VAL A 23 -11.58 -11.01 -0.97
CA VAL A 23 -10.29 -11.14 -1.66
C VAL A 23 -9.18 -11.78 -0.81
N GLY A 24 -9.44 -12.08 0.45
CA GLY A 24 -8.42 -12.62 1.36
C GLY A 24 -7.50 -11.55 1.92
N GLY A 25 -6.33 -11.98 2.40
CA GLY A 25 -5.34 -11.10 2.99
C GLY A 25 -5.50 -10.91 4.49
N ALA A 26 -4.47 -10.36 5.13
CA ALA A 26 -4.41 -10.16 6.58
C ALA A 26 -5.11 -8.87 6.99
N HIS A 27 -5.99 -8.96 7.98
CA HIS A 27 -6.87 -7.85 8.39
C HIS A 27 -6.16 -6.70 9.09
N GLN A 28 -4.95 -6.93 9.60
CA GLN A 28 -4.30 -5.97 10.49
C GLN A 28 -3.08 -5.30 9.88
N TRP A 29 -2.66 -5.72 8.70
CA TRP A 29 -1.40 -5.26 8.12
C TRP A 29 -1.64 -4.22 7.03
N GLY A 30 -0.72 -3.24 6.95
CA GLY A 30 -0.78 -2.22 5.90
C GLY A 30 -0.39 -2.72 4.53
N ILE A 31 0.39 -3.79 4.46
CA ILE A 31 0.78 -4.46 3.22
C ILE A 31 0.51 -5.95 3.40
N THR A 32 -0.29 -6.53 2.51
CA THR A 32 -0.61 -7.96 2.57
C THR A 32 -0.92 -8.49 1.17
N SER A 33 -0.62 -9.78 0.95
CA SER A 33 -1.06 -10.46 -0.28
C SER A 33 -2.55 -10.77 -0.21
N CYS A 34 -3.19 -10.87 -1.36
CA CYS A 34 -4.59 -11.26 -1.49
C CYS A 34 -4.80 -12.12 -2.73
N MET A 35 -6.02 -12.62 -2.93
CA MET A 35 -6.38 -13.42 -4.11
C MET A 35 -5.40 -14.58 -4.33
N GLN A 36 -5.14 -15.34 -3.25
CA GLN A 36 -4.22 -16.50 -3.25
C GLN A 36 -2.79 -16.12 -3.69
N GLY A 37 -2.35 -14.93 -3.31
CA GLY A 37 -1.00 -14.46 -3.59
C GLY A 37 -0.81 -13.79 -4.94
N SER A 38 -1.86 -13.66 -5.74
CA SER A 38 -1.77 -13.08 -7.09
C SER A 38 -1.78 -11.56 -7.12
N ALA A 39 -2.12 -10.91 -6.01
CA ALA A 39 -2.19 -9.46 -5.91
C ALA A 39 -1.75 -9.00 -4.52
N MET A 40 -1.53 -7.69 -4.38
CA MET A 40 -1.18 -7.05 -3.11
C MET A 40 -2.26 -6.06 -2.72
N LEU A 41 -2.54 -6.00 -1.42
CA LEU A 41 -3.32 -4.92 -0.83
C LEU A 41 -2.38 -4.00 -0.07
N VAL A 42 -2.53 -2.70 -0.26
CA VAL A 42 -1.78 -1.68 0.46
C VAL A 42 -2.78 -0.70 1.05
N PHE A 43 -2.67 -0.46 2.36
CA PHE A 43 -3.58 0.42 3.09
C PHE A 43 -2.82 1.63 3.61
N ARG A 44 -3.18 2.80 3.12
CA ARG A 44 -2.71 4.05 3.65
C ARG A 44 -3.66 4.50 4.76
N ASN A 45 -3.09 4.84 5.94
CA ASN A 45 -3.88 5.35 7.06
C ASN A 45 -3.42 6.77 7.40
N PRO A 46 -4.21 7.81 7.07
CA PRO A 46 -3.81 9.19 7.32
C PRO A 46 -3.54 9.53 8.78
N LYS A 47 -4.21 8.87 9.72
CA LYS A 47 -3.95 9.08 11.15
C LYS A 47 -2.58 8.57 11.56
N VAL A 48 -2.18 7.41 11.03
CA VAL A 48 -0.85 6.83 11.27
C VAL A 48 0.21 7.70 10.60
N SER A 49 -0.04 8.15 9.38
CA SER A 49 0.87 9.02 8.66
C SER A 49 1.13 10.31 9.43
N LYS A 50 0.08 10.92 9.96
CA LYS A 50 0.20 12.15 10.76
C LYS A 50 0.96 11.89 12.06
N LYS A 51 0.68 10.78 12.74
CA LYS A 51 1.32 10.41 14.00
C LYS A 51 2.84 10.28 13.86
N PHE A 52 3.31 9.71 12.76
CA PHE A 52 4.74 9.47 12.51
C PHE A 52 5.39 10.53 11.61
N GLY A 53 4.66 11.59 11.24
CA GLY A 53 5.20 12.64 10.38
C GLY A 53 5.33 12.27 8.91
N TYR A 54 4.75 11.15 8.48
CA TYR A 54 4.78 10.70 7.08
C TYR A 54 3.95 11.61 6.18
N ASP A 55 3.01 12.36 6.74
CA ASP A 55 2.14 13.28 6.00
C ASP A 55 2.91 14.40 5.29
N LYS A 56 4.20 14.58 5.61
CA LYS A 56 5.07 15.54 4.91
C LYS A 56 5.31 15.17 3.44
N TRP A 57 5.23 13.89 3.10
CA TRP A 57 5.50 13.41 1.74
C TRP A 57 4.50 12.38 1.24
N GLU A 58 3.75 11.72 2.11
CA GLU A 58 2.87 10.62 1.73
C GLU A 58 1.63 11.11 1.00
N GLY A 59 1.18 10.36 0.00
CA GLY A 59 -0.02 10.65 -0.75
C GLY A 59 0.25 10.88 -2.22
N GLU A 60 -0.75 11.39 -2.93
CA GLU A 60 -0.65 11.68 -4.35
C GLU A 60 0.28 12.87 -4.59
N GLN A 61 1.18 12.71 -5.56
CA GLN A 61 2.18 13.71 -5.91
C GLN A 61 1.76 14.45 -7.19
N ALA A 62 2.40 15.61 -7.42
CA ALA A 62 2.11 16.43 -8.60
C ALA A 62 2.37 15.69 -9.92
N ASN A 63 3.29 14.72 -9.93
CA ASN A 63 3.61 13.91 -11.11
C ASN A 63 2.65 12.72 -11.31
N GLY A 64 1.62 12.58 -10.47
CA GLY A 64 0.65 11.48 -10.56
C GLY A 64 1.04 10.22 -9.81
N GLU A 65 2.25 10.15 -9.26
CA GLU A 65 2.64 9.03 -8.40
C GLU A 65 1.95 9.13 -7.04
N PHE A 66 1.79 8.00 -6.38
CA PHE A 66 1.38 7.95 -4.98
C PHE A 66 2.58 7.48 -4.15
N HIS A 67 2.96 8.26 -3.15
CA HIS A 67 4.07 7.90 -2.27
C HIS A 67 3.54 7.28 -0.99
N TYR A 68 4.03 6.10 -0.66
CA TYR A 68 3.57 5.28 0.45
C TYR A 68 4.74 4.89 1.35
N THR A 69 4.65 5.25 2.63
CA THR A 69 5.68 4.92 3.61
C THR A 69 5.57 3.45 4.01
N GLY A 70 6.68 2.75 3.98
CA GLY A 70 6.76 1.33 4.29
C GLY A 70 6.45 0.99 5.74
N GLN A 71 6.52 -0.29 6.06
CA GLN A 71 6.14 -0.82 7.36
C GLN A 71 7.34 -0.86 8.32
N GLY A 72 7.06 -0.64 9.59
CA GLY A 72 8.02 -0.68 10.68
C GLY A 72 7.84 0.52 11.60
N ALA A 73 7.51 0.26 12.88
CA ALA A 73 7.24 1.31 13.87
C ALA A 73 8.42 1.61 14.77
N ARG A 74 9.43 0.75 14.81
CA ARG A 74 10.63 0.88 15.68
C ARG A 74 11.90 0.87 14.85
N GLY A 75 12.79 1.84 15.11
CA GLY A 75 14.09 1.91 14.46
C GLY A 75 14.00 2.06 12.95
N ASN A 76 15.11 1.87 12.27
CA ASN A 76 15.18 1.98 10.82
C ASN A 76 14.31 0.94 10.14
N GLN A 77 13.52 1.39 9.16
CA GLN A 77 12.81 0.46 8.29
C GLN A 77 13.80 -0.20 7.33
N GLU A 78 13.48 -1.41 6.92
CA GLU A 78 14.30 -2.18 5.98
C GLU A 78 13.46 -2.60 4.78
N VAL A 79 14.04 -2.52 3.57
CA VAL A 79 13.39 -3.04 2.36
C VAL A 79 13.37 -4.56 2.36
N SER A 80 14.23 -5.20 3.15
CA SER A 80 14.30 -6.65 3.31
C SER A 80 13.29 -7.20 4.32
N SER A 81 12.60 -6.35 5.09
CA SER A 81 11.55 -6.82 5.98
C SER A 81 10.40 -7.43 5.18
N ARG A 82 9.71 -8.41 5.77
CA ARG A 82 8.74 -9.25 5.05
C ARG A 82 7.72 -8.45 4.23
N ALA A 83 7.07 -7.47 4.85
CA ALA A 83 6.03 -6.69 4.18
C ALA A 83 6.61 -5.78 3.10
N ASN A 84 7.66 -5.03 3.43
CA ASN A 84 8.32 -4.12 2.49
C ASN A 84 8.91 -4.90 1.30
N LYS A 85 9.51 -6.06 1.57
CA LYS A 85 10.08 -6.92 0.53
C LYS A 85 9.02 -7.44 -0.43
N SER A 86 7.85 -7.83 0.09
CA SER A 86 6.73 -8.29 -0.74
C SER A 86 6.29 -7.20 -1.71
N LEU A 87 6.21 -5.96 -1.23
CA LEU A 87 5.85 -4.82 -2.07
C LEU A 87 6.94 -4.55 -3.10
N LEU A 88 8.21 -4.54 -2.69
CA LEU A 88 9.34 -4.30 -3.59
C LEU A 88 9.39 -5.33 -4.72
N LEU A 89 9.07 -6.58 -4.45
CA LEU A 89 9.12 -7.66 -5.44
C LEU A 89 7.85 -7.78 -6.29
N SER A 90 6.80 -7.02 -5.97
CA SER A 90 5.50 -7.14 -6.65
C SER A 90 5.58 -6.91 -8.16
N LYS A 91 6.40 -5.96 -8.59
CA LYS A 91 6.57 -5.64 -10.01
C LYS A 91 7.16 -6.80 -10.79
N ASP A 92 8.26 -7.37 -10.29
CA ASP A 92 8.96 -8.49 -10.95
C ASP A 92 8.10 -9.75 -10.97
N ARG A 93 7.21 -9.89 -9.99
CA ARG A 93 6.28 -11.02 -9.89
C ARG A 93 4.97 -10.79 -10.63
N GLY A 94 4.81 -9.65 -11.29
CA GLY A 94 3.60 -9.31 -12.03
C GLY A 94 2.37 -9.14 -11.17
N LYS A 95 2.54 -8.80 -9.89
CA LYS A 95 1.41 -8.65 -8.95
C LYS A 95 0.91 -7.21 -8.97
N PRO A 96 -0.37 -6.98 -9.27
CA PRO A 96 -0.94 -5.65 -9.13
C PRO A 96 -1.03 -5.25 -7.66
N ILE A 97 -0.94 -3.95 -7.40
CA ILE A 97 -1.10 -3.34 -6.09
C ILE A 97 -2.46 -2.66 -6.07
N HIS A 98 -3.32 -3.07 -5.14
CA HIS A 98 -4.60 -2.41 -4.91
C HIS A 98 -4.47 -1.51 -3.70
N LEU A 99 -4.55 -0.20 -3.93
CA LEU A 99 -4.31 0.81 -2.90
C LEU A 99 -5.63 1.25 -2.29
N PHE A 100 -5.66 1.24 -0.95
CA PHE A 100 -6.82 1.67 -0.17
C PHE A 100 -6.41 2.76 0.80
N GLN A 101 -7.37 3.62 1.13
CA GLN A 101 -7.25 4.55 2.25
C GLN A 101 -8.15 4.10 3.38
N SER A 102 -7.58 3.95 4.57
CA SER A 102 -8.29 3.54 5.77
C SER A 102 -8.88 4.73 6.52
N SER A 103 -10.08 4.56 7.05
CA SER A 103 -10.72 5.48 7.98
C SER A 103 -11.50 4.66 8.99
N GLY A 104 -10.93 4.44 10.18
CA GLY A 104 -11.50 3.53 11.17
C GLY A 104 -11.55 2.12 10.60
N THR A 105 -12.74 1.51 10.62
CA THR A 105 -12.95 0.17 10.06
C THR A 105 -13.32 0.18 8.58
N ASP A 106 -13.47 1.35 7.99
CA ASP A 106 -13.79 1.50 6.58
C ASP A 106 -12.53 1.66 5.75
N VAL A 107 -12.59 1.18 4.52
CA VAL A 107 -11.53 1.36 3.53
C VAL A 107 -12.14 1.85 2.22
N THR A 108 -11.46 2.78 1.56
CA THR A 108 -11.87 3.30 0.26
C THR A 108 -10.84 2.90 -0.78
N TYR A 109 -11.29 2.31 -1.88
CA TYR A 109 -10.39 1.88 -2.94
C TYR A 109 -9.92 3.07 -3.76
N LEU A 110 -8.60 3.28 -3.81
CA LEU A 110 -8.00 4.38 -4.56
C LEU A 110 -7.62 3.99 -5.99
N GLY A 111 -7.42 2.70 -6.23
CA GLY A 111 -7.13 2.22 -7.57
C GLY A 111 -6.01 1.19 -7.62
N ARG A 112 -5.74 0.73 -8.83
CA ARG A 112 -4.69 -0.22 -9.12
C ARG A 112 -3.40 0.53 -9.43
N TYR A 113 -2.31 0.11 -8.79
CA TYR A 113 -1.00 0.71 -8.90
C TYR A 113 0.06 -0.35 -9.17
N LYS A 114 1.23 0.10 -9.55
CA LYS A 114 2.45 -0.72 -9.64
C LYS A 114 3.61 0.12 -9.12
N LEU A 115 4.72 -0.52 -8.79
CA LEU A 115 5.92 0.22 -8.43
C LEU A 115 6.45 0.98 -9.64
N SER A 116 6.88 2.21 -9.40
CA SER A 116 7.58 3.02 -10.38
C SER A 116 8.93 2.39 -10.74
N ASP A 117 9.54 2.80 -11.86
CA ASP A 117 10.88 2.37 -12.24
C ASP A 117 11.92 2.80 -11.20
N ASN A 118 11.68 3.92 -10.53
CA ASN A 118 12.41 4.33 -9.33
C ASN A 118 11.54 3.96 -8.12
N PRO A 119 11.68 2.74 -7.55
CA PRO A 119 10.62 2.17 -6.71
C PRO A 119 10.55 2.74 -5.31
N TYR A 120 11.61 3.34 -4.77
CA TYR A 120 11.58 3.91 -3.43
C TYR A 120 12.73 4.88 -3.20
N ARG A 121 12.61 5.64 -2.10
CA ARG A 121 13.67 6.49 -1.54
C ARG A 121 13.64 6.36 -0.02
N TRP A 122 14.64 6.95 0.62
CA TRP A 122 14.71 7.00 2.07
C TRP A 122 14.36 8.40 2.57
N GLU A 123 13.64 8.44 3.69
CA GLU A 123 13.34 9.68 4.42
C GLU A 123 13.63 9.46 5.90
N VAL A 124 13.64 10.54 6.67
CA VAL A 124 13.81 10.49 8.13
C VAL A 124 12.49 10.87 8.79
N ALA A 125 12.06 10.05 9.73
CA ALA A 125 10.82 10.27 10.49
C ALA A 125 10.99 9.70 11.90
N PRO A 126 10.24 10.19 12.89
CA PRO A 126 10.30 9.60 14.22
C PRO A 126 9.71 8.20 14.25
N ASP A 127 10.23 7.35 15.14
CA ASP A 127 9.62 6.06 15.44
C ASP A 127 8.60 6.18 16.58
N GLU A 128 8.04 5.06 17.04
CA GLU A 128 7.04 5.06 18.12
C GLU A 128 7.59 5.58 19.45
N ASN A 129 8.93 5.64 19.61
CA ASN A 129 9.61 6.18 20.78
C ASN A 129 10.11 7.62 20.55
N ALA A 130 9.62 8.29 19.53
CA ALA A 130 9.98 9.67 19.14
C ALA A 130 11.45 9.82 18.78
N ARG A 131 12.11 8.75 18.32
CA ARG A 131 13.52 8.77 17.86
C ARG A 131 13.54 8.82 16.35
N ASP A 132 14.33 9.73 15.80
CA ASP A 132 14.50 9.80 14.35
C ASP A 132 15.14 8.52 13.83
N ARG A 133 14.59 8.04 12.71
CA ARG A 133 15.06 6.82 12.06
C ARG A 133 14.82 6.93 10.57
N ARG A 134 15.42 6.03 9.83
CA ARG A 134 15.26 5.96 8.38
C ARG A 134 13.98 5.18 8.03
N VAL A 135 13.17 5.73 7.13
CA VAL A 135 11.97 5.06 6.61
C VAL A 135 12.06 4.96 5.09
N VAL A 136 11.51 3.88 4.55
CA VAL A 136 11.42 3.69 3.10
C VAL A 136 10.11 4.30 2.59
N VAL A 137 10.19 5.06 1.50
CA VAL A 137 9.01 5.63 0.84
C VAL A 137 8.91 5.02 -0.55
N PHE A 138 7.90 4.20 -0.75
CA PHE A 138 7.65 3.55 -2.04
C PHE A 138 6.96 4.52 -3.00
N HIS A 139 7.37 4.48 -4.26
CA HIS A 139 6.77 5.28 -5.33
C HIS A 139 5.86 4.37 -6.15
N LEU A 140 4.56 4.64 -6.11
CA LEU A 140 3.56 3.87 -6.82
C LEU A 140 3.05 4.67 -8.01
N THR A 141 2.99 4.03 -9.16
CA THR A 141 2.45 4.61 -10.39
C THR A 141 1.10 3.96 -10.67
N ARG A 142 0.12 4.76 -11.07
CA ARG A 142 -1.20 4.24 -11.41
C ARG A 142 -1.07 3.26 -12.58
N ALA A 143 -1.57 2.05 -12.38
CA ALA A 143 -1.60 1.04 -13.42
C ALA A 143 -2.91 1.15 -14.19
N GLN A 144 -2.82 1.24 -15.52
CA GLN A 144 -4.01 1.23 -16.35
C GLN A 144 -4.53 -0.20 -16.45
N ILE A 145 -5.85 -0.34 -16.37
CA ILE A 145 -6.49 -1.59 -16.72
C ILE A 145 -6.48 -1.64 -18.25
N ASP A 146 -5.88 -2.69 -18.80
CA ASP A 146 -5.96 -2.91 -20.23
C ASP A 146 -7.42 -3.17 -20.59
N HIS A 147 -8.05 -2.19 -21.21
CA HIS A 147 -9.33 -2.43 -21.83
C HIS A 147 -9.08 -3.12 -23.15
N VAL A 148 -9.44 -4.37 -23.20
CA VAL A 148 -9.56 -5.05 -24.48
C VAL A 148 -10.92 -4.65 -25.03
N ASP A 149 -10.89 -3.74 -25.93
CA ASP A 149 -12.08 -3.39 -26.70
C ASP A 149 -12.37 -4.50 -27.70
#